data_660d28e58d1f0e45805629af0d81c4f3
#
_entry.id   660d28e58d1f0e45805629af0d81c4f3
#
_cell.length_a   1.000
_cell.length_b   1.000
_cell.length_c   1.000
_cell.angle_alpha   90.00
_cell.angle_beta   90.00
_cell.angle_gamma   90.00
#
_symmetry.space_group_name_H-M   'P 1'
#
loop_
_entity.id
_entity.type
_entity.pdbx_description
1 polymer ?
#
loop_
_entity_poly.entity_id
_entity_poly.type
_entity_poly.pdbx_seq_one_letter_code
_entity_poly.pdbx_strand_id
1 'polypeptide(L)'
;MDFFLNWFTQDETFPFFIQYGTHDEDLCLHTHADFSELVIVLSGTATHVVDGEEYPIRKGDVFVISNNTAHGYKHPKNFHICNIMFHLSYFLDYQSDIKTTAGFHALFVIEPTLTKTQGFKRQLTLNLAQYEEIHTLIVSLKN
;
A
#
# COMPACT_ATOMS: atom_id res chain seq x y z
N MET A 1 -14.57 4.27 -9.31
CA MET A 1 -15.11 4.58 -7.96
C MET A 1 -13.99 5.18 -7.13
N ASP A 2 -14.25 6.30 -6.49
CA ASP A 2 -13.25 7.02 -5.69
C ASP A 2 -13.52 6.83 -4.21
N PHE A 3 -12.47 6.50 -3.47
CA PHE A 3 -12.54 6.37 -2.02
C PHE A 3 -11.89 7.60 -1.37
N PHE A 4 -12.43 8.04 -0.24
CA PHE A 4 -11.92 9.19 0.53
C PHE A 4 -11.49 8.72 1.91
N LEU A 5 -10.42 9.34 2.44
CA LEU A 5 -9.88 8.95 3.73
C LEU A 5 -10.88 9.12 4.87
N ASN A 6 -11.71 10.16 4.82
CA ASN A 6 -12.70 10.40 5.87
C ASN A 6 -13.82 9.33 5.93
N TRP A 7 -13.87 8.42 4.97
CA TRP A 7 -14.74 7.25 5.06
C TRP A 7 -14.23 6.24 6.07
N PHE A 8 -12.94 6.31 6.42
CA PHE A 8 -12.26 5.34 7.28
C PHE A 8 -11.88 5.92 8.63
N THR A 9 -11.58 7.22 8.70
CA THR A 9 -11.24 7.89 9.95
C THR A 9 -11.90 9.26 10.03
N GLN A 10 -12.32 9.64 11.24
CA GLN A 10 -12.91 10.93 11.50
C GLN A 10 -11.92 11.91 12.13
N ASP A 11 -10.71 11.46 12.45
CA ASP A 11 -9.71 12.32 13.08
C ASP A 11 -8.91 13.08 12.01
N GLU A 12 -9.33 14.30 11.74
CA GLU A 12 -8.66 15.16 10.76
C GLU A 12 -7.29 15.67 11.25
N THR A 13 -7.04 15.58 12.54
CA THR A 13 -5.75 16.00 13.11
C THR A 13 -4.68 14.93 12.94
N PHE A 14 -5.10 13.69 12.68
CA PHE A 14 -4.20 12.57 12.44
C PHE A 14 -4.76 11.74 11.27
N PRO A 15 -4.56 12.18 10.03
CA PRO A 15 -5.13 11.54 8.84
C PRO A 15 -4.40 10.25 8.48
N PHE A 16 -4.63 9.21 9.26
CA PHE A 16 -3.94 7.94 9.18
C PHE A 16 -4.89 6.83 9.63
N PHE A 17 -4.93 5.72 8.91
CA PHE A 17 -5.81 4.60 9.26
C PHE A 17 -5.16 3.28 8.87
N ILE A 18 -5.20 2.31 9.78
CA ILE A 18 -4.71 0.95 9.55
C ILE A 18 -5.90 0.02 9.52
N GLN A 19 -6.00 -0.80 8.48
CA GLN A 19 -7.07 -1.75 8.31
C GLN A 19 -6.53 -3.09 7.85
N TYR A 20 -6.98 -4.17 8.50
CA TYR A 20 -6.78 -5.52 7.98
C TYR A 20 -7.90 -5.82 6.99
N GLY A 21 -7.54 -6.40 5.84
CA GLY A 21 -8.49 -6.73 4.81
C GLY A 21 -8.36 -8.18 4.37
N THR A 22 -9.49 -8.80 4.06
CA THR A 22 -9.55 -10.13 3.46
C THR A 22 -10.37 -10.01 2.20
N HIS A 23 -9.83 -10.50 1.09
CA HIS A 23 -10.53 -10.51 -0.17
C HIS A 23 -10.69 -11.93 -0.65
N ASP A 24 -11.94 -12.40 -0.72
CA ASP A 24 -12.29 -13.72 -1.21
C ASP A 24 -12.72 -13.68 -2.67
N GLU A 25 -13.06 -12.49 -3.16
CA GLU A 25 -13.49 -12.26 -4.52
C GLU A 25 -12.67 -11.13 -5.12
N ASP A 26 -12.74 -11.00 -6.45
CA ASP A 26 -12.07 -9.93 -7.16
C ASP A 26 -12.53 -8.57 -6.63
N LEU A 27 -11.59 -7.68 -6.41
CA LEU A 27 -11.87 -6.29 -6.08
C LEU A 27 -11.75 -5.45 -7.34
N CYS A 28 -12.84 -4.80 -7.73
CA CYS A 28 -12.87 -4.01 -8.94
C CYS A 28 -11.92 -2.80 -8.85
N LEU A 29 -11.57 -2.28 -10.02
CA LEU A 29 -10.73 -1.09 -10.09
C LEU A 29 -11.39 0.08 -9.37
N HIS A 30 -10.61 0.76 -8.54
CA HIS A 30 -11.04 1.94 -7.79
C HIS A 30 -9.84 2.87 -7.61
N THR A 31 -10.12 4.11 -7.24
CA THR A 31 -9.09 5.10 -6.96
C THR A 31 -9.24 5.63 -5.54
N HIS A 32 -8.13 6.15 -5.01
CA HIS A 32 -8.14 6.85 -3.73
C HIS A 32 -8.04 8.34 -4.04
N ALA A 33 -9.11 9.08 -3.75
CA ALA A 33 -9.21 10.46 -4.20
C ALA A 33 -8.26 11.42 -3.45
N ASP A 34 -8.08 11.19 -2.15
CA ASP A 34 -7.33 12.12 -1.31
C ASP A 34 -6.29 11.47 -0.40
N PHE A 35 -5.97 10.19 -0.61
CA PHE A 35 -4.99 9.51 0.23
C PHE A 35 -4.15 8.53 -0.57
N SER A 36 -2.98 8.20 -0.02
CA SER A 36 -2.12 7.13 -0.50
C SER A 36 -2.28 5.92 0.40
N GLU A 37 -1.98 4.75 -0.13
CA GLU A 37 -2.14 3.49 0.60
C GLU A 37 -0.87 2.68 0.50
N LEU A 38 -0.37 2.24 1.65
CA LEU A 38 0.71 1.27 1.74
C LEU A 38 0.06 -0.08 2.04
N VAL A 39 0.31 -1.06 1.19
CA VAL A 39 -0.27 -2.40 1.34
C VAL A 39 0.83 -3.39 1.67
N ILE A 40 0.59 -4.21 2.67
CA ILE A 40 1.47 -5.32 3.05
C ILE A 40 0.66 -6.60 2.92
N VAL A 41 1.15 -7.54 2.10
CA VAL A 41 0.48 -8.83 1.93
C VAL A 41 0.87 -9.74 3.08
N LEU A 42 -0.12 -10.09 3.90
CA LEU A 42 0.08 -10.89 5.11
C LEU A 42 0.00 -12.39 4.83
N SER A 43 -0.82 -12.79 3.87
CA SER A 43 -0.94 -14.20 3.48
C SER A 43 -1.57 -14.32 2.10
N GLY A 44 -1.40 -15.49 1.50
CA GLY A 44 -2.07 -15.83 0.25
C GLY A 44 -1.45 -15.18 -0.98
N THR A 45 -2.23 -15.19 -2.06
CA THR A 45 -1.82 -14.69 -3.36
C THR A 45 -2.97 -13.96 -4.04
N ALA A 46 -2.62 -13.06 -4.95
CA ALA A 46 -3.59 -12.41 -5.83
C ALA A 46 -2.86 -11.85 -7.04
N THR A 47 -3.60 -11.35 -8.00
CA THR A 47 -3.05 -10.56 -9.11
C THR A 47 -3.43 -9.11 -8.86
N HIS A 48 -2.43 -8.26 -8.72
CA HIS A 48 -2.63 -6.82 -8.53
C HIS A 48 -2.73 -6.15 -9.90
N VAL A 49 -3.81 -5.43 -10.12
CA VAL A 49 -4.05 -4.68 -11.35
C VAL A 49 -3.86 -3.20 -11.03
N VAL A 50 -2.90 -2.57 -11.67
CA VAL A 50 -2.60 -1.15 -11.42
C VAL A 50 -2.12 -0.52 -12.73
N ASP A 51 -2.69 0.64 -13.07
CA ASP A 51 -2.37 1.39 -14.30
C ASP A 51 -2.44 0.51 -15.55
N GLY A 52 -3.42 -0.40 -15.61
CA GLY A 52 -3.61 -1.28 -16.76
C GLY A 52 -2.67 -2.46 -16.84
N GLU A 53 -1.77 -2.61 -15.88
CA GLU A 53 -0.83 -3.73 -15.82
C GLU A 53 -1.24 -4.72 -14.73
N GLU A 54 -0.84 -5.97 -14.88
CA GLU A 54 -1.15 -7.03 -13.92
C GLU A 54 0.14 -7.62 -13.35
N TYR A 55 0.17 -7.75 -12.02
CA TYR A 55 1.35 -8.25 -11.30
C TYR A 55 0.94 -9.29 -10.28
N PRO A 56 1.65 -10.44 -10.21
CA PRO A 56 1.40 -11.40 -9.13
C PRO A 56 1.96 -10.86 -7.82
N ILE A 57 1.18 -11.02 -6.75
CA ILE A 57 1.60 -10.62 -5.40
C ILE A 57 1.38 -11.77 -4.44
N ARG A 58 2.17 -11.82 -3.38
CA ARG A 58 2.15 -12.88 -2.38
C ARG A 58 2.61 -12.37 -1.03
N LYS A 59 2.51 -13.22 0.00
CA LYS A 59 2.96 -12.89 1.36
C LYS A 59 4.35 -12.27 1.35
N GLY A 60 4.51 -11.17 2.05
CA GLY A 60 5.76 -10.44 2.17
C GLY A 60 5.93 -9.30 1.18
N ASP A 61 5.07 -9.22 0.17
CA ASP A 61 5.12 -8.11 -0.79
C ASP A 61 4.54 -6.85 -0.16
N VAL A 62 5.19 -5.72 -0.45
CA VAL A 62 4.80 -4.39 0.01
C VAL A 62 4.76 -3.47 -1.19
N PHE A 63 3.69 -2.73 -1.35
CA PHE A 63 3.58 -1.78 -2.44
C PHE A 63 2.77 -0.55 -2.03
N VAL A 64 2.93 0.52 -2.78
CA VAL A 64 2.24 1.79 -2.53
C VAL A 64 1.33 2.12 -3.70
N ILE A 65 0.12 2.52 -3.37
CA ILE A 65 -0.84 3.07 -4.34
C ILE A 65 -0.98 4.55 -4.03
N SER A 66 -0.51 5.37 -4.95
CA SER A 66 -0.65 6.81 -4.82
C SER A 66 -2.09 7.23 -5.06
N ASN A 67 -2.48 8.38 -4.54
CA ASN A 67 -3.81 8.91 -4.79
C ASN A 67 -4.05 9.08 -6.30
N ASN A 68 -5.29 8.89 -6.73
CA ASN A 68 -5.73 8.97 -8.13
C ASN A 68 -5.16 7.88 -9.05
N THR A 69 -4.55 6.84 -8.50
CA THR A 69 -4.11 5.66 -9.27
C THR A 69 -5.20 4.59 -9.19
N ALA A 70 -5.66 4.11 -10.33
CA ALA A 70 -6.66 3.06 -10.38
C ALA A 70 -6.00 1.71 -10.13
N HIS A 71 -6.54 0.94 -9.18
CA HIS A 71 -6.04 -0.41 -8.91
C HIS A 71 -7.15 -1.34 -8.43
N GLY A 72 -6.86 -2.62 -8.45
CA GLY A 72 -7.75 -3.66 -7.96
C GLY A 72 -7.02 -4.98 -7.83
N TYR A 73 -7.73 -6.01 -7.41
CA TYR A 73 -7.18 -7.35 -7.26
C TYR A 73 -8.02 -8.36 -8.01
N LYS A 74 -7.36 -9.35 -8.63
CA LYS A 74 -8.01 -10.48 -9.30
C LYS A 74 -7.50 -11.78 -8.72
N HIS A 75 -8.35 -12.80 -8.74
CA HIS A 75 -8.00 -14.17 -8.39
C HIS A 75 -7.39 -14.31 -6.99
N PRO A 76 -7.98 -13.71 -5.94
CA PRO A 76 -7.45 -13.84 -4.59
C PRO A 76 -7.58 -15.28 -4.08
N LYS A 77 -6.53 -15.75 -3.39
CA LYS A 77 -6.50 -17.07 -2.74
C LYS A 77 -5.95 -16.91 -1.34
N ASN A 78 -6.80 -17.06 -0.33
CA ASN A 78 -6.43 -16.87 1.07
C ASN A 78 -5.72 -15.53 1.28
N PHE A 79 -6.19 -14.51 0.59
CA PHE A 79 -5.52 -13.23 0.45
C PHE A 79 -5.88 -12.31 1.61
N HIS A 80 -4.91 -12.04 2.48
CA HIS A 80 -5.05 -11.15 3.63
C HIS A 80 -4.00 -10.05 3.53
N ILE A 81 -4.44 -8.82 3.74
CA ILE A 81 -3.56 -7.66 3.61
C ILE A 81 -3.71 -6.74 4.82
N CYS A 82 -2.71 -5.91 5.03
CA CYS A 82 -2.79 -4.76 5.91
C CYS A 82 -2.70 -3.51 5.04
N ASN A 83 -3.69 -2.66 5.14
CA ASN A 83 -3.73 -1.38 4.43
C ASN A 83 -3.41 -0.26 5.40
N ILE A 84 -2.45 0.59 5.04
CA ILE A 84 -2.14 1.79 5.79
C ILE A 84 -2.48 2.97 4.89
N MET A 85 -3.51 3.72 5.26
CA MET A 85 -4.03 4.85 4.49
C MET A 85 -3.56 6.14 5.12
N PHE A 86 -3.06 7.08 4.33
CA PHE A 86 -2.47 8.31 4.86
C PHE A 86 -2.42 9.41 3.81
N HIS A 87 -2.30 10.64 4.30
CA HIS A 87 -1.98 11.78 3.44
C HIS A 87 -0.46 11.92 3.38
N LEU A 88 0.10 11.74 2.20
CA LEU A 88 1.55 11.78 2.02
C LEU A 88 2.15 13.10 2.48
N SER A 89 1.50 14.22 2.17
CA SER A 89 1.98 15.54 2.56
C SER A 89 2.09 15.68 4.08
N TYR A 90 1.09 15.20 4.82
CA TYR A 90 1.13 15.20 6.28
C TYR A 90 2.34 14.43 6.80
N PHE A 91 2.55 13.25 6.25
CA PHE A 91 3.64 12.37 6.66
C PHE A 91 5.00 13.02 6.41
N LEU A 92 5.17 13.67 5.25
CA LEU A 92 6.42 14.32 4.89
C LEU A 92 6.70 15.55 5.74
N ASP A 93 5.66 16.28 6.14
CA ASP A 93 5.82 17.48 6.96
C ASP A 93 6.30 17.16 8.37
N TYR A 94 5.87 16.01 8.92
CA TYR A 94 6.19 15.63 10.29
C TYR A 94 7.42 14.72 10.42
N GLN A 95 7.79 14.03 9.35
CA GLN A 95 8.87 13.05 9.35
C GLN A 95 9.85 13.37 8.22
N SER A 96 10.53 14.51 8.35
CA SER A 96 11.45 14.95 7.30
C SER A 96 12.58 13.96 7.01
N ASP A 97 13.00 13.21 8.03
CA ASP A 97 14.09 12.24 7.90
C ASP A 97 13.73 11.07 6.98
N ILE A 98 12.46 10.75 6.85
CA ILE A 98 12.04 9.61 6.05
C ILE A 98 12.38 9.79 4.57
N LYS A 99 12.45 11.04 4.10
CA LYS A 99 12.77 11.36 2.71
C LYS A 99 14.17 10.88 2.31
N THR A 100 15.05 10.67 3.28
CA THR A 100 16.42 10.25 3.02
C THR A 100 16.61 8.74 3.05
N THR A 101 15.58 7.98 3.43
CA THR A 101 15.69 6.53 3.51
C THR A 101 15.58 5.91 2.13
N ALA A 102 16.32 4.81 1.92
CA ALA A 102 16.28 4.07 0.65
C ALA A 102 14.87 3.52 0.37
N GLY A 103 14.18 3.04 1.40
CA GLY A 103 12.83 2.52 1.25
C GLY A 103 11.83 3.57 0.79
N PHE A 104 11.93 4.79 1.32
CA PHE A 104 11.07 5.88 0.87
C PHE A 104 11.32 6.20 -0.60
N HIS A 105 12.58 6.30 -0.99
CA HIS A 105 12.92 6.59 -2.39
C HIS A 105 12.43 5.49 -3.33
N ALA A 106 12.57 4.24 -2.94
CA ALA A 106 12.11 3.14 -3.76
C ALA A 106 10.60 3.17 -3.97
N LEU A 107 9.82 3.44 -2.91
CA LEU A 107 8.37 3.37 -2.98
C LEU A 107 7.70 4.65 -3.45
N PHE A 108 8.29 5.82 -3.21
CA PHE A 108 7.60 7.09 -3.42
C PHE A 108 8.27 8.02 -4.43
N VAL A 109 9.56 7.87 -4.67
CA VAL A 109 10.31 8.80 -5.51
C VAL A 109 10.80 8.14 -6.80
N ILE A 110 11.58 7.07 -6.69
CA ILE A 110 12.20 6.42 -7.85
C ILE A 110 11.16 5.72 -8.71
N GLU A 111 10.23 5.02 -8.10
CA GLU A 111 9.24 4.22 -8.78
C GLU A 111 8.39 4.96 -9.81
N PRO A 112 7.87 6.17 -9.52
CA PRO A 112 7.09 6.89 -10.53
C PRO A 112 7.85 7.10 -11.84
N THR A 113 9.17 7.25 -11.77
CA THR A 113 10.00 7.42 -12.95
C THR A 113 10.28 6.09 -13.65
N LEU A 114 10.63 5.07 -12.86
CA LEU A 114 10.97 3.75 -13.42
C LEU A 114 9.76 3.01 -13.97
N THR A 115 8.59 3.21 -13.38
CA THR A 115 7.36 2.54 -13.79
C THR A 115 7.04 2.76 -15.26
N LYS A 116 7.34 3.95 -15.77
CA LYS A 116 7.05 4.29 -17.17
C LYS A 116 7.97 3.60 -18.16
N THR A 117 9.16 3.19 -17.75
CA THR A 117 10.18 2.67 -18.64
C THR A 117 10.42 1.18 -18.48
N GLN A 118 10.18 0.62 -17.30
CA GLN A 118 10.54 -0.76 -16.98
C GLN A 118 9.39 -1.58 -16.39
N GLY A 119 8.16 -1.08 -16.48
CA GLY A 119 7.01 -1.72 -15.86
C GLY A 119 6.92 -1.41 -14.39
N PHE A 120 5.90 -1.95 -13.75
CA PHE A 120 5.62 -1.67 -12.34
C PHE A 120 6.73 -2.13 -11.44
N LYS A 121 7.14 -1.26 -10.52
CA LYS A 121 8.14 -1.60 -9.51
C LYS A 121 7.91 -0.94 -8.16
N ARG A 122 6.72 -0.39 -7.92
CA ARG A 122 6.36 0.15 -6.59
C ARG A 122 6.11 -0.97 -5.60
N GLN A 123 6.98 -1.96 -5.66
CA GLN A 123 6.83 -3.17 -4.88
C GLN A 123 8.18 -3.58 -4.29
N LEU A 124 8.17 -3.88 -3.01
CA LEU A 124 9.31 -4.48 -2.33
C LEU A 124 8.86 -5.85 -1.86
N THR A 125 9.78 -6.79 -1.85
CA THR A 125 9.53 -8.12 -1.27
C THR A 125 10.36 -8.25 -0.01
N LEU A 126 9.69 -8.45 1.13
CA LEU A 126 10.34 -8.60 2.42
C LEU A 126 10.82 -10.05 2.59
N ASN A 127 12.02 -10.23 3.15
CA ASN A 127 12.43 -11.55 3.61
C ASN A 127 11.68 -11.86 4.92
N LEU A 128 11.81 -13.10 5.42
CA LEU A 128 11.08 -13.53 6.60
C LEU A 128 11.37 -12.65 7.82
N ALA A 129 12.64 -12.31 8.06
CA ALA A 129 13.02 -11.49 9.21
C ALA A 129 12.39 -10.09 9.12
N GLN A 130 12.45 -9.47 7.95
CA GLN A 130 11.85 -8.16 7.72
C GLN A 130 10.33 -8.23 7.88
N TYR A 131 9.70 -9.27 7.36
CA TYR A 131 8.26 -9.45 7.49
C TYR A 131 7.85 -9.55 8.96
N GLU A 132 8.57 -10.36 9.75
CA GLU A 132 8.27 -10.53 11.18
C GLU A 132 8.40 -9.21 11.94
N GLU A 133 9.41 -8.41 11.62
CA GLU A 133 9.61 -7.10 12.24
C GLU A 133 8.47 -6.15 11.90
N ILE A 134 8.10 -6.06 10.63
CA ILE A 134 6.99 -5.20 10.16
C ILE A 134 5.67 -5.66 10.78
N HIS A 135 5.43 -6.96 10.81
CA HIS A 135 4.21 -7.52 11.38
C HIS A 135 4.07 -7.15 12.86
N THR A 136 5.17 -7.24 13.62
CA THR A 136 5.19 -6.85 15.02
C THR A 136 4.84 -5.37 15.21
N LEU A 137 5.41 -4.51 14.37
CA LEU A 137 5.11 -3.08 14.40
C LEU A 137 3.64 -2.79 14.08
N ILE A 138 3.08 -3.46 13.08
CA ILE A 138 1.67 -3.30 12.70
C ILE A 138 0.75 -3.67 13.84
N VAL A 139 1.00 -4.81 14.49
CA VAL A 139 0.20 -5.27 15.63
C VAL A 139 0.25 -4.23 16.75
N SER A 140 1.43 -3.68 17.03
CA SER A 140 1.60 -2.64 18.04
C SER A 140 0.82 -1.37 17.70
N LEU A 141 0.85 -0.93 16.45
CA LEU A 141 0.14 0.27 16.02
C LEU A 141 -1.38 0.09 15.98
N LYS A 142 -1.84 -1.11 15.63
CA LYS A 142 -3.27 -1.40 15.52
C LYS A 142 -3.94 -1.44 16.90
N ASN A 143 -3.22 -1.87 17.91
CA ASN A 143 -3.70 -1.90 19.30
C ASN A 143 -3.37 -0.56 20.01
#